data_ae5f6de6d9b0d5d91a46b6aea220c49f
#
_entry.id   ae5f6de6d9b0d5d91a46b6aea220c49f
#
_cell.length_a   1.000
_cell.length_b   1.000
_cell.length_c   1.000
_cell.angle_alpha   90.00
_cell.angle_beta   90.00
_cell.angle_gamma   90.00
#
_symmetry.space_group_name_H-M   'P 1'
#
loop_
_entity.id
_entity.type
_entity.pdbx_description
1 polymer ?
#
loop_
_entity_poly.entity_id
_entity_poly.type
_entity_poly.pdbx_seq_one_letter_code
_entity_poly.pdbx_strand_id
1 'polypeptide(L)'
;MTHPTITIATHGPDHMHKIAATLVGQMGAGAVLALVGPLGAGKTTFVQGAVTALKTTQSFRVKSPTYALWAPYPTEPVLHHMDFYRLGGEDEAFAMGLHEALTDGTAIACVEWADRCPGLFPASSLWLQFAENPENERLLIIKLPSDTPSETVKSLENALSSVE
;
A
#
# COMPACT_ATOMS: atom_id res chain seq x y z
N MET A 1 4.70 19.56 10.78
CA MET A 1 4.69 19.58 9.30
C MET A 1 3.47 18.84 8.78
N THR A 2 2.83 19.41 7.78
CA THR A 2 1.67 18.78 7.14
C THR A 2 2.15 17.80 6.08
N HIS A 3 1.48 16.65 6.02
CA HIS A 3 1.70 15.66 4.95
C HIS A 3 0.84 16.01 3.74
N PRO A 4 1.42 16.09 2.53
CA PRO A 4 0.60 16.22 1.32
C PRO A 4 -0.38 15.05 1.20
N THR A 5 -1.60 15.35 0.77
CA THR A 5 -2.68 14.36 0.74
C THR A 5 -3.38 14.41 -0.62
N ILE A 6 -3.58 13.25 -1.23
CA ILE A 6 -4.36 13.08 -2.46
C ILE A 6 -5.59 12.24 -2.12
N THR A 7 -6.77 12.69 -2.53
CA THR A 7 -8.04 11.97 -2.32
C THR A 7 -8.66 11.59 -3.64
N ILE A 8 -9.01 10.32 -3.81
CA ILE A 8 -9.58 9.77 -5.04
C ILE A 8 -10.86 9.01 -4.68
N ALA A 9 -11.96 9.29 -5.40
CA ALA A 9 -13.14 8.45 -5.38
C ALA A 9 -12.87 7.16 -6.16
N THR A 10 -13.26 6.02 -5.60
CA THR A 10 -13.01 4.72 -6.22
C THR A 10 -14.30 4.04 -6.64
N HIS A 11 -14.31 3.41 -7.81
CA HIS A 11 -15.50 2.89 -8.48
C HIS A 11 -15.36 1.40 -8.79
N GLY A 12 -15.29 0.57 -7.74
CA GLY A 12 -15.21 -0.88 -7.85
C GLY A 12 -13.79 -1.44 -8.01
N PRO A 13 -13.68 -2.78 -8.07
CA PRO A 13 -12.39 -3.46 -8.06
C PRO A 13 -11.48 -3.12 -9.24
N ASP A 14 -12.03 -3.03 -10.44
CA ASP A 14 -11.23 -2.75 -11.65
C ASP A 14 -10.61 -1.35 -11.59
N HIS A 15 -11.36 -0.36 -11.11
CA HIS A 15 -10.84 0.98 -10.90
C HIS A 15 -9.74 0.99 -9.83
N MET A 16 -9.96 0.29 -8.72
CA MET A 16 -8.94 0.15 -7.67
C MET A 16 -7.66 -0.52 -8.20
N HIS A 17 -7.79 -1.55 -9.04
CA HIS A 17 -6.62 -2.20 -9.67
C HIS A 17 -5.81 -1.22 -10.51
N LYS A 18 -6.48 -0.39 -11.31
CA LYS A 18 -5.81 0.63 -12.14
C LYS A 18 -5.14 1.71 -11.30
N ILE A 19 -5.80 2.18 -10.25
CA ILE A 19 -5.23 3.14 -9.30
C ILE A 19 -3.96 2.56 -8.65
N ALA A 20 -4.04 1.34 -8.16
CA ALA A 20 -2.91 0.66 -7.52
C ALA A 20 -1.73 0.48 -8.49
N ALA A 21 -2.01 0.02 -9.70
CA ALA A 21 -0.99 -0.16 -10.73
C ALA A 21 -0.32 1.18 -11.11
N THR A 22 -1.10 2.25 -11.22
CA THR A 22 -0.58 3.59 -11.53
C THR A 22 0.32 4.11 -10.40
N LEU A 23 -0.13 3.98 -9.17
CA LEU A 23 0.64 4.42 -8.00
C LEU A 23 1.95 3.62 -7.86
N VAL A 24 1.87 2.31 -7.85
CA VAL A 24 3.04 1.44 -7.66
C VAL A 24 4.00 1.49 -8.85
N GLY A 25 3.47 1.68 -10.06
CA GLY A 25 4.29 1.86 -11.27
C GLY A 25 5.21 3.08 -11.24
N GLN A 26 4.92 4.06 -10.40
CA GLN A 26 5.77 5.25 -10.18
C GLN A 26 6.72 5.09 -9.00
N MET A 27 6.68 3.95 -8.32
CA MET A 27 7.51 3.65 -7.16
C MET A 27 8.67 2.75 -7.55
N GLY A 28 9.72 2.75 -6.74
CA GLY A 28 10.87 1.87 -6.89
C GLY A 28 11.03 0.95 -5.69
N ALA A 29 12.07 0.12 -5.75
CA ALA A 29 12.48 -0.71 -4.62
C ALA A 29 12.70 0.15 -3.38
N GLY A 30 12.26 -0.34 -2.24
CA GLY A 30 12.29 0.38 -0.97
C GLY A 30 10.98 1.11 -0.63
N ALA A 31 10.02 1.21 -1.56
CA ALA A 31 8.73 1.82 -1.27
C ALA A 31 7.94 0.98 -0.26
N VAL A 32 7.31 1.68 0.70
CA VAL A 32 6.47 1.06 1.73
C VAL A 32 5.09 1.72 1.70
N LEU A 33 4.06 0.92 1.48
CA LEU A 33 2.67 1.34 1.44
C LEU A 33 1.91 0.75 2.62
N ALA A 34 1.48 1.62 3.53
CA ALA A 34 0.71 1.26 4.71
C ALA A 34 -0.79 1.38 4.42
N LEU A 35 -1.50 0.26 4.37
CA LEU A 35 -2.91 0.19 3.99
C LEU A 35 -3.78 0.10 5.24
N VAL A 36 -4.67 1.08 5.41
CA VAL A 36 -5.52 1.23 6.59
C VAL A 36 -6.98 1.35 6.16
N GLY A 37 -7.85 0.62 6.83
CA GLY A 37 -9.28 0.68 6.58
C GLY A 37 -10.01 -0.55 7.09
N PRO A 38 -11.34 -0.51 7.15
CA PRO A 38 -12.14 -1.61 7.67
C PRO A 38 -12.06 -2.86 6.79
N LEU A 39 -12.55 -3.98 7.32
CA LEU A 39 -12.67 -5.22 6.58
C LEU A 39 -13.53 -5.01 5.32
N GLY A 40 -13.08 -5.53 4.19
CA GLY A 40 -13.81 -5.39 2.91
C GLY A 40 -13.66 -4.03 2.24
N ALA A 41 -12.79 -3.15 2.73
CA ALA A 41 -12.61 -1.81 2.17
C ALA A 41 -11.84 -1.77 0.83
N GLY A 42 -11.16 -2.86 0.45
CA GLY A 42 -10.42 -2.96 -0.80
C GLY A 42 -8.90 -3.01 -0.65
N LYS A 43 -8.37 -3.26 0.54
CA LYS A 43 -6.92 -3.33 0.78
C LYS A 43 -6.26 -4.44 -0.03
N THR A 44 -6.80 -5.66 0.01
CA THR A 44 -6.29 -6.78 -0.80
C THR A 44 -6.50 -6.53 -2.29
N THR A 45 -7.62 -5.94 -2.68
CA THR A 45 -7.89 -5.53 -4.07
C THR A 45 -6.82 -4.56 -4.57
N PHE A 46 -6.39 -3.63 -3.73
CA PHE A 46 -5.29 -2.73 -4.04
C PHE A 46 -4.00 -3.51 -4.34
N VAL A 47 -3.63 -4.47 -3.50
CA VAL A 47 -2.41 -5.29 -3.71
C VAL A 47 -2.51 -6.12 -5.00
N GLN A 48 -3.69 -6.64 -5.32
CA GLN A 48 -3.93 -7.33 -6.60
C GLN A 48 -3.61 -6.43 -7.81
N GLY A 49 -4.00 -5.18 -7.75
CA GLY A 49 -3.67 -4.20 -8.78
C GLY A 49 -2.18 -3.81 -8.79
N ALA A 50 -1.59 -3.65 -7.60
CA ALA A 50 -0.19 -3.27 -7.44
C ALA A 50 0.77 -4.23 -8.15
N VAL A 51 0.56 -5.53 -8.03
CA VAL A 51 1.43 -6.53 -8.66
C VAL A 51 1.39 -6.48 -10.18
N THR A 52 0.32 -5.97 -10.78
CA THR A 52 0.21 -5.86 -12.25
C THR A 52 1.16 -4.81 -12.84
N ALA A 53 1.65 -3.86 -12.03
CA ALA A 53 2.62 -2.85 -12.45
C ALA A 53 4.06 -3.38 -12.44
N LEU A 54 4.30 -4.56 -11.90
CA LEU A 54 5.63 -5.11 -11.68
C LEU A 54 5.90 -6.28 -12.65
N LYS A 55 7.15 -6.42 -13.04
CA LYS A 55 7.55 -7.52 -13.93
C LYS A 55 7.56 -8.84 -13.16
N THR A 56 7.08 -9.90 -13.80
CA THR A 56 7.15 -11.26 -13.27
C THR A 56 7.19 -12.26 -14.41
N THR A 57 7.90 -13.36 -14.18
CA THR A 57 7.95 -14.51 -15.09
C THR A 57 7.14 -15.70 -14.57
N GLN A 58 6.53 -15.55 -13.39
CA GLN A 58 5.79 -16.62 -12.72
C GLN A 58 4.32 -16.24 -12.59
N SER A 59 3.46 -17.24 -12.64
CA SER A 59 2.05 -17.10 -12.32
C SER A 59 1.85 -17.31 -10.82
N PHE A 60 1.11 -16.41 -10.17
CA PHE A 60 0.76 -16.51 -8.75
C PHE A 60 -0.57 -15.81 -8.48
N ARG A 61 -1.17 -16.12 -7.34
CA ARG A 61 -2.43 -15.52 -6.90
C ARG A 61 -2.21 -14.64 -5.67
N VAL A 62 -2.72 -13.42 -5.73
CA VAL A 62 -2.72 -12.49 -4.59
C VAL A 62 -3.95 -12.73 -3.74
N LYS A 63 -3.73 -13.04 -2.47
CA LYS A 63 -4.76 -13.13 -1.42
C LYS A 63 -4.17 -12.61 -0.12
N SER A 64 -5.03 -12.13 0.78
CA SER A 64 -4.55 -11.63 2.07
C SER A 64 -3.80 -12.72 2.87
N PRO A 65 -2.56 -12.43 3.32
CA PRO A 65 -1.77 -13.37 4.12
C PRO A 65 -2.11 -13.28 5.62
N THR A 66 -3.39 -13.25 5.99
CA THR A 66 -3.83 -13.01 7.37
C THR A 66 -3.22 -14.01 8.35
N TYR A 67 -3.11 -15.28 7.96
CA TYR A 67 -2.55 -16.34 8.82
C TYR A 67 -1.03 -16.47 8.71
N ALA A 68 -0.48 -16.27 7.52
CA ALA A 68 0.96 -16.33 7.29
C ALA A 68 1.69 -15.04 7.66
N LEU A 69 0.97 -13.94 7.83
CA LEU A 69 1.44 -12.57 8.13
C LEU A 69 2.26 -11.94 7.01
N TRP A 70 2.96 -12.70 6.21
CA TRP A 70 3.86 -12.22 5.18
C TRP A 70 3.92 -13.19 4.00
N ALA A 71 3.71 -12.67 2.79
CA ALA A 71 3.84 -13.39 1.53
C ALA A 71 4.71 -12.58 0.55
N PRO A 72 5.91 -13.06 0.19
CA PRO A 72 6.68 -12.46 -0.89
C PRO A 72 6.13 -12.93 -2.24
N TYR A 73 5.90 -12.00 -3.18
CA TYR A 73 5.51 -12.32 -4.56
C TYR A 73 6.71 -12.20 -5.49
N PRO A 74 6.85 -13.10 -6.48
CA PRO A 74 8.00 -13.18 -7.37
C PRO A 74 7.94 -12.12 -8.47
N THR A 75 7.93 -10.87 -8.10
CA THR A 75 7.96 -9.70 -8.98
C THR A 75 9.34 -9.01 -8.92
N GLU A 76 9.58 -8.08 -9.82
CA GLU A 76 10.78 -7.24 -9.85
C GLU A 76 10.40 -5.75 -9.79
N PRO A 77 10.72 -5.05 -8.67
CA PRO A 77 11.23 -5.59 -7.39
C PRO A 77 10.26 -6.61 -6.75
N VAL A 78 10.77 -7.47 -5.88
CA VAL A 78 9.91 -8.35 -5.06
C VAL A 78 8.88 -7.51 -4.32
N LEU A 79 7.63 -7.93 -4.31
CA LEU A 79 6.59 -7.30 -3.50
C LEU A 79 6.33 -8.15 -2.25
N HIS A 80 6.56 -7.55 -1.10
CA HIS A 80 6.16 -8.12 0.19
C HIS A 80 4.73 -7.71 0.50
N HIS A 81 3.83 -8.67 0.60
CA HIS A 81 2.45 -8.49 1.05
C HIS A 81 2.37 -8.94 2.51
N MET A 82 2.05 -8.03 3.41
CA MET A 82 1.91 -8.30 4.83
C MET A 82 0.50 -7.97 5.30
N ASP A 83 0.06 -8.62 6.37
CA ASP A 83 -1.22 -8.38 7.01
C ASP A 83 -1.04 -8.42 8.54
N PHE A 84 -1.22 -7.28 9.19
CA PHE A 84 -0.99 -7.13 10.62
C PHE A 84 -2.25 -7.36 11.49
N TYR A 85 -3.35 -7.81 10.88
CA TYR A 85 -4.62 -8.00 11.61
C TYR A 85 -4.47 -8.84 12.87
N ARG A 86 -3.68 -9.91 12.82
CA ARG A 86 -3.50 -10.88 13.91
C ARG A 86 -2.29 -10.60 14.80
N LEU A 87 -1.51 -9.55 14.52
CA LEU A 87 -0.38 -9.19 15.38
C LEU A 87 -0.83 -8.69 16.74
N GLY A 88 -0.16 -9.16 17.80
CA GLY A 88 -0.41 -8.73 19.16
C GLY A 88 0.17 -7.34 19.50
N GLY A 89 1.11 -6.85 18.69
CA GLY A 89 1.73 -5.54 18.89
C GLY A 89 3.08 -5.40 18.20
N GLU A 90 3.71 -4.26 18.40
CA GLU A 90 4.98 -3.91 17.75
C GLU A 90 6.14 -4.80 18.19
N ASP A 91 6.19 -5.21 19.47
CA ASP A 91 7.25 -6.09 19.99
C ASP A 91 7.26 -7.43 19.27
N GLU A 92 6.08 -8.02 19.05
CA GLU A 92 5.95 -9.26 18.28
C GLU A 92 6.42 -9.07 16.84
N ALA A 93 6.01 -7.98 16.22
CA ALA A 93 6.39 -7.67 14.85
C ALA A 93 7.91 -7.47 14.69
N PHE A 94 8.56 -6.78 15.63
CA PHE A 94 10.02 -6.65 15.68
C PHE A 94 10.70 -8.00 15.85
N ALA A 95 10.22 -8.84 16.78
CA ALA A 95 10.77 -10.17 17.03
C ALA A 95 10.68 -11.09 15.80
N MET A 96 9.68 -10.89 14.95
CA MET A 96 9.49 -11.64 13.70
C MET A 96 10.31 -11.11 12.51
N GLY A 97 11.07 -10.04 12.66
CA GLY A 97 11.87 -9.44 11.59
C GLY A 97 11.06 -8.62 10.59
N LEU A 98 9.84 -8.21 10.92
CA LEU A 98 8.98 -7.48 9.99
C LEU A 98 9.50 -6.05 9.73
N HIS A 99 10.11 -5.42 10.74
CA HIS A 99 10.71 -4.11 10.55
C HIS A 99 11.86 -4.15 9.55
N GLU A 100 12.75 -5.13 9.64
CA GLU A 100 13.85 -5.32 8.71
C GLU A 100 13.33 -5.55 7.28
N ALA A 101 12.28 -6.35 7.13
CA ALA A 101 11.67 -6.58 5.83
C ALA A 101 11.06 -5.30 5.22
N LEU A 102 10.55 -4.38 6.05
CA LEU A 102 10.05 -3.09 5.59
C LEU A 102 11.16 -2.09 5.25
N THR A 103 12.34 -2.25 5.81
CA THR A 103 13.42 -1.24 5.72
C THR A 103 14.64 -1.71 4.93
N ASP A 104 14.64 -2.90 4.37
CA ASP A 104 15.80 -3.45 3.63
C ASP A 104 16.11 -2.71 2.32
N GLY A 105 15.14 -1.99 1.75
CA GLY A 105 15.33 -1.17 0.56
C GLY A 105 15.31 -1.93 -0.76
N THR A 106 15.17 -3.25 -0.76
CA THR A 106 15.23 -4.09 -1.97
C THR A 106 13.88 -4.48 -2.53
N ALA A 107 12.83 -4.37 -1.74
CA ALA A 107 11.47 -4.77 -2.09
C ALA A 107 10.50 -3.60 -2.02
N ILE A 108 9.33 -3.78 -2.62
CA ILE A 108 8.16 -2.94 -2.36
C ILE A 108 7.32 -3.67 -1.32
N ALA A 109 6.89 -2.98 -0.26
CA ALA A 109 6.05 -3.55 0.77
C ALA A 109 4.63 -2.95 0.72
N CYS A 110 3.61 -3.81 0.72
CA CYS A 110 2.22 -3.44 0.92
C CYS A 110 1.73 -4.13 2.20
N VAL A 111 1.33 -3.34 3.19
CA VAL A 111 0.99 -3.85 4.52
C VAL A 111 -0.44 -3.52 4.86
N GLU A 112 -1.31 -4.52 4.91
CA GLU A 112 -2.70 -4.38 5.37
C GLU A 112 -2.74 -4.29 6.90
N TRP A 113 -3.74 -3.56 7.44
CA TRP A 113 -3.88 -3.32 8.88
C TRP A 113 -2.63 -2.66 9.50
N ALA A 114 -2.03 -1.76 8.75
CA ALA A 114 -0.77 -1.10 9.13
C ALA A 114 -0.88 -0.28 10.43
N ASP A 115 -2.06 0.26 10.73
CA ASP A 115 -2.35 1.01 11.95
C ASP A 115 -2.26 0.18 13.24
N ARG A 116 -2.18 -1.14 13.12
CA ARG A 116 -1.90 -2.02 14.27
C ARG A 116 -0.50 -1.82 14.85
N CYS A 117 0.47 -1.50 13.99
CA CYS A 117 1.88 -1.36 14.39
C CYS A 117 2.53 -0.16 13.69
N PRO A 118 2.08 1.07 13.95
CA PRO A 118 2.56 2.24 13.21
C PRO A 118 4.06 2.51 13.41
N GLY A 119 4.62 2.11 14.55
CA GLY A 119 6.04 2.29 14.86
C GLY A 119 7.00 1.46 14.02
N LEU A 120 6.52 0.48 13.23
CA LEU A 120 7.35 -0.29 12.33
C LEU A 120 7.69 0.44 11.03
N PHE A 121 6.92 1.47 10.68
CA PHE A 121 6.98 2.08 9.36
C PHE A 121 8.02 3.21 9.31
N PRO A 122 8.90 3.19 8.28
CA PRO A 122 9.82 4.31 8.07
C PRO A 122 9.06 5.60 7.73
N ALA A 123 9.68 6.75 7.99
CA ALA A 123 9.08 8.06 7.73
C ALA A 123 8.76 8.30 6.25
N SER A 124 9.42 7.57 5.36
CA SER A 124 9.19 7.60 3.90
C SER A 124 7.95 6.83 3.44
N SER A 125 7.23 6.15 4.34
CA SER A 125 6.05 5.36 3.99
C SER A 125 4.91 6.22 3.46
N LEU A 126 4.17 5.66 2.48
CA LEU A 126 2.88 6.19 2.06
C LEU A 126 1.78 5.54 2.91
N TRP A 127 0.89 6.35 3.43
CA TRP A 127 -0.25 5.86 4.20
C TRP A 127 -1.52 5.99 3.35
N LEU A 128 -2.16 4.86 3.05
CA LEU A 128 -3.36 4.77 2.24
C LEU A 128 -4.55 4.44 3.13
N GLN A 129 -5.44 5.42 3.30
CA GLN A 129 -6.67 5.28 4.07
C GLN A 129 -7.82 4.92 3.13
N PHE A 130 -8.41 3.75 3.33
CA PHE A 130 -9.63 3.29 2.65
C PHE A 130 -10.82 3.73 3.48
N ALA A 131 -11.67 4.59 2.93
CA ALA A 131 -12.76 5.24 3.66
C ALA A 131 -14.05 5.29 2.82
N GLU A 132 -15.14 5.63 3.48
CA GLU A 132 -16.41 6.01 2.83
C GLU A 132 -16.82 7.39 3.32
N ASN A 133 -17.38 8.19 2.42
CA ASN A 133 -18.02 9.46 2.79
C ASN A 133 -19.48 9.21 3.25
N PRO A 134 -20.18 10.25 3.77
CA PRO A 134 -21.57 10.10 4.21
C PRO A 134 -22.56 9.64 3.13
N GLU A 135 -22.23 9.83 1.86
CA GLU A 135 -23.01 9.39 0.71
C GLU A 135 -22.69 7.94 0.27
N ASN A 136 -21.90 7.21 1.08
CA ASN A 136 -21.41 5.84 0.81
C ASN A 136 -20.51 5.74 -0.44
N GLU A 137 -19.89 6.83 -0.85
CA GLU A 137 -18.87 6.83 -1.87
C GLU A 137 -17.53 6.36 -1.28
N ARG A 138 -16.90 5.40 -1.91
CA ARG A 138 -15.60 4.89 -1.46
C ARG A 138 -14.47 5.84 -1.87
N LEU A 139 -13.62 6.15 -0.92
CA LEU A 139 -12.49 7.06 -1.09
C LEU A 139 -11.18 6.36 -0.76
N LEU A 140 -10.16 6.64 -1.55
CA LEU A 140 -8.76 6.34 -1.20
C LEU A 140 -8.06 7.65 -0.89
N ILE A 141 -7.57 7.79 0.33
CA ILE A 141 -6.85 8.98 0.82
C ILE A 141 -5.39 8.58 0.98
N ILE A 142 -4.53 9.19 0.17
CA ILE A 142 -3.09 8.89 0.14
C ILE A 142 -2.36 10.02 0.84
N LYS A 143 -1.72 9.72 1.98
CA LYS A 143 -0.83 10.63 2.69
C LYS A 143 0.61 10.36 2.29
N LEU A 144 1.25 11.35 1.73
CA LEU A 144 2.64 11.29 1.30
C LEU A 144 3.58 11.74 2.42
N PRO A 145 4.87 11.34 2.38
CA PRO A 145 5.87 11.89 3.29
C PRO A 145 5.88 13.42 3.27
N SER A 146 6.13 14.04 4.42
CA SER A 146 6.07 15.51 4.57
C SER A 146 7.09 16.26 3.72
N ASP A 147 8.17 15.60 3.32
CA ASP A 147 9.25 16.15 2.49
C ASP A 147 9.04 15.87 0.99
N THR A 148 7.89 15.32 0.61
CA THR A 148 7.58 15.07 -0.81
C THR A 148 7.52 16.39 -1.59
N PRO A 149 8.32 16.54 -2.67
CA PRO A 149 8.29 17.76 -3.47
C PRO A 149 6.91 18.03 -4.07
N SER A 150 6.51 19.30 -4.13
CA SER A 150 5.20 19.69 -4.65
C SER A 150 4.97 19.25 -6.10
N GLU A 151 6.03 19.23 -6.90
CA GLU A 151 5.97 18.75 -8.29
C GLU A 151 5.65 17.25 -8.36
N THR A 152 6.22 16.47 -7.44
CA THR A 152 5.93 15.03 -7.33
C THR A 152 4.48 14.81 -6.93
N VAL A 153 3.97 15.58 -5.97
CA VAL A 153 2.56 15.51 -5.55
C VAL A 153 1.63 15.79 -6.74
N LYS A 154 1.88 16.87 -7.48
CA LYS A 154 1.07 17.25 -8.67
C LYS A 154 1.13 16.21 -9.77
N SER A 155 2.32 15.68 -10.05
CA SER A 155 2.50 14.64 -11.06
C SER A 155 1.71 13.38 -10.71
N LEU A 156 1.78 12.96 -9.46
CA LEU A 156 1.06 11.80 -8.96
C LEU A 156 -0.46 12.02 -8.97
N GLU A 157 -0.90 13.19 -8.52
CA GLU A 157 -2.31 13.57 -8.53
C GLU A 157 -2.89 13.56 -9.95
N ASN A 158 -2.17 14.12 -10.93
CA ASN A 158 -2.57 14.11 -12.33
C ASN A 158 -2.65 12.67 -12.89
N ALA A 159 -1.65 11.85 -12.60
CA ALA A 159 -1.63 10.47 -13.07
C ALA A 159 -2.80 9.66 -12.51
N LEU A 160 -3.10 9.82 -11.22
CA LEU A 160 -4.19 9.11 -10.56
C LEU A 160 -5.58 9.62 -10.97
N SER A 161 -5.72 10.92 -11.21
CA SER A 161 -7.00 11.52 -11.65
C SER A 161 -7.36 11.14 -13.09
N SER A 162 -6.39 10.73 -13.91
CA SER A 162 -6.63 10.29 -15.28
C SER A 162 -7.05 8.82 -15.39
N VAL A 163 -7.06 8.10 -14.30
CA VAL A 163 -7.46 6.69 -14.25
C VAL A 163 -8.99 6.58 -14.13
N GLU A 164 -9.62 5.85 -15.05
CA GLU A 164 -11.07 5.57 -15.07
C GLU A 164 -11.38 4.08 -14.94
#